data_28e5177e866f21a7d5126f4131458428
#
_entry.id   28e5177e866f21a7d5126f4131458428
#
_cell.length_a   1.000
_cell.length_b   1.000
_cell.length_c   1.000
_cell.angle_alpha   90.00
_cell.angle_beta   90.00
_cell.angle_gamma   90.00
#
_symmetry.space_group_name_H-M   'P 1'
#
loop_
_entity.id
_entity.type
_entity.pdbx_description
1 polymer ?
#
loop_
_entity_poly.entity_id
_entity_poly.type
_entity_poly.pdbx_seq_one_letter_code
_entity_poly.pdbx_strand_id
1 'polypeptide(L)'
;LPLLRKFFVSLWRSKQLVHHFFRESEWFIYFELMNLYTPVEVVSSMPLLSQENNLLLMGSCFASEMGQRLADAKFRCDVNPYGVLYNPFSISAALREIIAGRCYNENDIFLFHELWHSAMHHGSFSSVSAEETLAGINGRLKSAHERLDRLDCLLLTFGSAWVYENKKTGTVVANCHKQPESCFTRRMLSVCEIVSDYTSLLSGLLARIPRLKVLFTVSPLRHVRDGMHANQLSKATLLLAVNQLQATFPEHVFYFPAYELLLDELRDYRFYAEDMVHPSETAIRYVWERFTRSC
;
A
#
# COMPACT_ATOMS: atom_id res chain seq x y z
N LEU A 1 -4.83 -4.19 -51.40
CA LEU A 1 -4.53 -4.33 -49.92
C LEU A 1 -5.14 -3.20 -49.07
N PRO A 2 -5.15 -1.90 -49.44
CA PRO A 2 -5.77 -0.85 -48.62
C PRO A 2 -7.30 -0.88 -48.58
N LEU A 3 -7.94 -1.37 -49.63
CA LEU A 3 -9.41 -1.48 -49.74
C LEU A 3 -9.98 -2.60 -48.84
N LEU A 4 -9.28 -3.72 -48.75
CA LEU A 4 -9.64 -4.83 -47.88
C LEU A 4 -9.60 -4.44 -46.37
N ARG A 5 -8.62 -3.63 -45.99
CA ARG A 5 -8.49 -3.15 -44.60
C ARG A 5 -9.64 -2.23 -44.17
N LYS A 6 -10.15 -1.37 -45.09
CA LYS A 6 -11.33 -0.53 -44.83
C LYS A 6 -12.63 -1.33 -44.76
N PHE A 7 -12.72 -2.41 -45.55
CA PHE A 7 -13.88 -3.29 -45.55
C PHE A 7 -13.98 -4.08 -44.22
N PHE A 8 -12.86 -4.60 -43.71
CA PHE A 8 -12.82 -5.30 -42.43
C PHE A 8 -13.12 -4.41 -41.24
N VAL A 9 -12.69 -3.15 -41.21
CA VAL A 9 -12.97 -2.20 -40.15
C VAL A 9 -14.44 -1.77 -40.11
N SER A 10 -15.14 -1.74 -41.23
CA SER A 10 -16.58 -1.43 -41.28
C SER A 10 -17.47 -2.59 -40.87
N LEU A 11 -17.05 -3.83 -41.15
CA LEU A 11 -17.72 -5.06 -40.71
C LEU A 11 -17.60 -5.29 -39.18
N TRP A 12 -16.54 -4.80 -38.56
CA TRP A 12 -16.32 -4.93 -37.12
C TRP A 12 -17.29 -4.08 -36.26
N ARG A 13 -17.99 -3.12 -36.87
CA ARG A 13 -18.98 -2.27 -36.19
C ARG A 13 -20.41 -2.83 -36.11
N SER A 14 -20.73 -3.92 -36.81
CA SER A 14 -22.06 -4.55 -36.74
C SER A 14 -21.96 -6.00 -36.29
N LYS A 15 -22.14 -6.25 -35.00
CA LYS A 15 -22.10 -7.60 -34.38
C LYS A 15 -23.07 -8.62 -35.03
N GLN A 16 -24.06 -8.19 -35.77
CA GLN A 16 -25.08 -9.08 -36.36
C GLN A 16 -24.69 -9.68 -37.73
N LEU A 17 -23.76 -9.09 -38.46
CA LEU A 17 -23.35 -9.60 -39.80
C LEU A 17 -22.22 -10.62 -39.75
N VAL A 18 -21.42 -10.61 -38.65
CA VAL A 18 -20.28 -11.53 -38.51
C VAL A 18 -20.72 -12.97 -38.27
N HIS A 19 -21.88 -13.21 -37.65
CA HIS A 19 -22.40 -14.57 -37.36
C HIS A 19 -22.84 -15.36 -38.62
N HIS A 20 -23.09 -14.70 -39.75
CA HIS A 20 -23.62 -15.38 -40.92
C HIS A 20 -22.55 -15.76 -41.95
N PHE A 21 -21.39 -15.09 -41.92
CA PHE A 21 -20.35 -15.25 -42.96
C PHE A 21 -19.21 -16.23 -42.62
N PHE A 22 -19.06 -16.64 -41.33
CA PHE A 22 -17.91 -17.45 -40.92
C PHE A 22 -18.27 -18.80 -40.30
N ARG A 23 -19.28 -19.46 -40.86
CA ARG A 23 -19.71 -20.79 -40.40
C ARG A 23 -18.75 -21.94 -40.78
N GLU A 24 -17.68 -21.67 -41.53
CA GLU A 24 -16.76 -22.69 -42.04
C GLU A 24 -15.29 -22.56 -41.57
N SER A 25 -14.92 -21.63 -40.69
CA SER A 25 -13.57 -21.63 -40.16
C SER A 25 -13.58 -21.59 -38.63
N GLU A 26 -13.56 -22.76 -38.03
CA GLU A 26 -13.42 -22.93 -36.56
C GLU A 26 -12.19 -22.21 -35.98
N TRP A 27 -11.20 -21.88 -36.81
CA TRP A 27 -9.97 -21.17 -36.40
C TRP A 27 -10.18 -19.69 -36.10
N PHE A 28 -11.13 -18.99 -36.70
CA PHE A 28 -11.36 -17.56 -36.44
C PHE A 28 -12.18 -17.34 -35.18
N ILE A 29 -13.05 -18.28 -34.80
CA ILE A 29 -13.83 -18.24 -33.57
C ILE A 29 -12.92 -18.47 -32.34
N TYR A 30 -11.86 -19.25 -32.50
CA TYR A 30 -10.88 -19.49 -31.42
C TYR A 30 -10.05 -18.25 -31.08
N PHE A 31 -9.78 -17.37 -32.03
CA PHE A 31 -9.03 -16.12 -31.80
C PHE A 31 -9.85 -15.02 -31.09
N GLU A 32 -11.16 -15.01 -31.27
CA GLU A 32 -12.06 -14.06 -30.59
C GLU A 32 -12.37 -14.46 -29.13
N LEU A 33 -12.11 -15.72 -28.78
CA LEU A 33 -12.35 -16.29 -27.44
C LEU A 33 -11.08 -16.48 -26.60
N MET A 34 -9.88 -16.19 -27.13
CA MET A 34 -8.65 -16.25 -26.36
C MET A 34 -8.54 -15.00 -25.50
N ASN A 35 -9.03 -15.08 -24.28
CA ASN A 35 -8.71 -14.10 -23.27
C ASN A 35 -7.27 -14.34 -22.78
N LEU A 36 -6.32 -13.52 -23.21
CA LEU A 36 -4.90 -13.68 -22.93
C LEU A 36 -4.49 -13.10 -21.56
N TYR A 37 -5.44 -12.60 -20.79
CA TYR A 37 -5.20 -12.14 -19.44
C TYR A 37 -6.41 -12.45 -18.55
N THR A 38 -6.17 -12.59 -17.25
CA THR A 38 -7.21 -12.78 -16.25
C THR A 38 -7.40 -11.47 -15.47
N PRO A 39 -8.57 -10.81 -15.59
CA PRO A 39 -8.82 -9.60 -14.84
C PRO A 39 -8.90 -9.92 -13.35
N VAL A 40 -8.31 -9.07 -12.52
CA VAL A 40 -8.47 -9.09 -11.07
C VAL A 40 -9.76 -8.39 -10.72
N GLU A 41 -10.66 -9.08 -10.04
CA GLU A 41 -11.90 -8.47 -9.56
C GLU A 41 -11.60 -7.56 -8.36
N VAL A 42 -12.04 -6.31 -8.45
CA VAL A 42 -12.07 -5.41 -7.30
C VAL A 42 -13.49 -5.39 -6.77
N VAL A 43 -13.64 -5.77 -5.50
CA VAL A 43 -14.96 -5.95 -4.88
C VAL A 43 -15.74 -4.65 -4.89
N SER A 44 -17.00 -4.69 -5.33
CA SER A 44 -17.89 -3.52 -5.45
C SER A 44 -18.32 -2.89 -4.12
N SER A 45 -18.00 -3.51 -2.99
CA SER A 45 -18.30 -2.99 -1.64
C SER A 45 -17.23 -2.04 -1.08
N MET A 46 -16.28 -1.61 -1.91
CA MET A 46 -15.26 -0.62 -1.50
C MET A 46 -15.93 0.69 -1.07
N PRO A 47 -15.38 1.38 -0.05
CA PRO A 47 -15.91 2.68 0.35
C PRO A 47 -15.74 3.69 -0.79
N LEU A 48 -16.82 4.36 -1.17
CA LEU A 48 -16.75 5.47 -2.12
C LEU A 48 -16.08 6.67 -1.44
N LEU A 49 -14.98 7.12 -1.99
CA LEU A 49 -14.22 8.27 -1.52
C LEU A 49 -14.65 9.53 -2.27
N SER A 50 -14.77 10.63 -1.56
CA SER A 50 -15.02 11.95 -2.12
C SER A 50 -13.93 12.93 -1.69
N GLN A 51 -13.80 14.05 -2.39
CA GLN A 51 -12.85 15.11 -2.07
C GLN A 51 -13.14 15.78 -0.70
N GLU A 52 -14.32 15.57 -0.14
CA GLU A 52 -14.71 16.07 1.18
C GLU A 52 -14.19 15.18 2.31
N ASN A 53 -13.91 13.92 2.02
CA ASN A 53 -13.41 12.98 3.01
C ASN A 53 -12.00 13.34 3.47
N ASN A 54 -11.76 13.16 4.76
CA ASN A 54 -10.43 13.28 5.35
C ASN A 54 -9.76 11.91 5.32
N LEU A 55 -8.64 11.81 4.60
CA LEU A 55 -7.93 10.57 4.38
C LEU A 55 -6.58 10.60 5.10
N LEU A 56 -6.21 9.49 5.73
CA LEU A 56 -4.84 9.25 6.21
C LEU A 56 -4.27 8.04 5.48
N LEU A 57 -3.15 8.23 4.80
CA LEU A 57 -2.43 7.15 4.12
C LEU A 57 -1.15 6.85 4.88
N MET A 58 -0.92 5.58 5.20
CA MET A 58 0.32 5.15 5.86
C MET A 58 0.83 3.85 5.25
N GLY A 59 2.14 3.75 5.10
CA GLY A 59 2.76 2.52 4.65
C GLY A 59 3.94 2.72 3.72
N SER A 60 4.10 1.81 2.75
CA SER A 60 5.22 1.77 1.81
C SER A 60 5.22 2.96 0.84
N CYS A 61 6.27 3.03 0.00
CA CYS A 61 6.35 4.03 -1.07
C CYS A 61 5.11 4.03 -1.98
N PHE A 62 4.42 2.89 -2.14
CA PHE A 62 3.16 2.84 -2.86
C PHE A 62 2.06 3.71 -2.20
N ALA A 63 2.03 3.80 -0.86
CA ALA A 63 1.12 4.71 -0.16
C ALA A 63 1.45 6.19 -0.49
N SER A 64 2.73 6.53 -0.64
CA SER A 64 3.14 7.87 -1.07
C SER A 64 2.69 8.19 -2.49
N GLU A 65 2.86 7.25 -3.42
CA GLU A 65 2.42 7.40 -4.82
C GLU A 65 0.90 7.60 -4.94
N MET A 66 0.12 6.77 -4.26
CA MET A 66 -1.34 6.89 -4.24
C MET A 66 -1.77 8.19 -3.55
N GLY A 67 -1.09 8.57 -2.45
CA GLY A 67 -1.35 9.79 -1.73
C GLY A 67 -1.09 11.04 -2.55
N GLN A 68 0.01 11.07 -3.33
CA GLN A 68 0.30 12.17 -4.25
C GLN A 68 -0.80 12.32 -5.31
N ARG A 69 -1.24 11.23 -5.92
CA ARG A 69 -2.31 11.23 -6.93
C ARG A 69 -3.65 11.68 -6.36
N LEU A 70 -3.96 11.28 -5.13
CA LEU A 70 -5.14 11.77 -4.40
C LEU A 70 -5.05 13.28 -4.13
N ALA A 71 -3.89 13.77 -3.69
CA ALA A 71 -3.65 15.19 -3.46
C ALA A 71 -3.78 16.02 -4.76
N ASP A 72 -3.24 15.53 -5.87
CA ASP A 72 -3.37 16.14 -7.20
C ASP A 72 -4.84 16.18 -7.66
N ALA A 73 -5.60 15.13 -7.32
CA ALA A 73 -7.06 15.06 -7.52
C ALA A 73 -7.87 15.85 -6.48
N LYS A 74 -7.21 16.66 -5.62
CA LYS A 74 -7.81 17.56 -4.62
C LYS A 74 -8.51 16.87 -3.46
N PHE A 75 -8.17 15.63 -3.15
CA PHE A 75 -8.62 15.00 -1.92
C PHE A 75 -7.90 15.58 -0.69
N ARG A 76 -8.59 15.63 0.44
CA ARG A 76 -8.02 16.03 1.74
C ARG A 76 -7.25 14.87 2.35
N CYS A 77 -6.00 14.69 1.95
CA CYS A 77 -5.19 13.57 2.43
C CYS A 77 -3.99 14.02 3.26
N ASP A 78 -3.70 13.25 4.29
CA ASP A 78 -2.45 13.26 5.04
C ASP A 78 -1.68 11.98 4.69
N VAL A 79 -0.41 12.11 4.31
CA VAL A 79 0.35 11.02 3.73
C VAL A 79 1.63 10.78 4.54
N ASN A 80 1.79 9.57 5.02
CA ASN A 80 3.00 9.06 5.68
C ASN A 80 3.57 10.06 6.74
N PRO A 81 2.84 10.35 7.84
CA PRO A 81 3.32 11.28 8.86
C PRO A 81 4.63 10.88 9.53
N TYR A 82 5.04 9.63 9.46
CA TYR A 82 6.36 9.10 9.89
C TYR A 82 7.35 8.93 8.74
N GLY A 83 6.96 9.32 7.53
CA GLY A 83 7.60 8.89 6.31
C GLY A 83 7.22 7.44 5.97
N VAL A 84 7.93 6.84 5.01
CA VAL A 84 7.63 5.49 4.52
C VAL A 84 7.86 4.44 5.61
N LEU A 85 6.84 3.62 5.86
CA LEU A 85 6.87 2.46 6.76
C LEU A 85 6.51 1.19 5.97
N TYR A 86 7.25 0.10 6.17
CA TYR A 86 7.07 -1.09 5.34
C TYR A 86 6.32 -2.22 6.02
N ASN A 87 6.41 -2.36 7.33
CA ASN A 87 5.88 -3.51 8.05
C ASN A 87 4.68 -3.15 8.92
N PRO A 88 3.77 -4.11 9.17
CA PRO A 88 2.56 -3.89 9.97
C PRO A 88 2.85 -3.32 11.37
N PHE A 89 3.86 -3.82 12.08
CA PHE A 89 4.13 -3.39 13.46
C PHE A 89 4.63 -1.95 13.54
N SER A 90 5.47 -1.50 12.61
CA SER A 90 5.89 -0.10 12.56
C SER A 90 4.73 0.84 12.24
N ILE A 91 3.82 0.42 11.34
CA ILE A 91 2.62 1.20 11.01
C ILE A 91 1.67 1.26 12.21
N SER A 92 1.43 0.14 12.88
CA SER A 92 0.55 0.09 14.05
C SER A 92 1.12 0.90 15.23
N ALA A 93 2.42 0.82 15.48
CA ALA A 93 3.09 1.63 16.50
C ALA A 93 2.94 3.13 16.22
N ALA A 94 3.19 3.55 14.97
CA ALA A 94 3.01 4.93 14.54
C ALA A 94 1.55 5.41 14.71
N LEU A 95 0.56 4.58 14.35
CA LEU A 95 -0.86 4.89 14.59
C LEU A 95 -1.18 5.04 16.07
N ARG A 96 -0.67 4.15 16.94
CA ARG A 96 -0.85 4.27 18.41
C ARG A 96 -0.25 5.54 18.94
N GLU A 97 0.90 5.97 18.47
CA GLU A 97 1.54 7.23 18.85
C GLU A 97 0.73 8.45 18.39
N ILE A 98 0.20 8.43 17.16
CA ILE A 98 -0.72 9.48 16.68
C ILE A 98 -1.98 9.51 17.55
N ILE A 99 -2.60 8.36 17.85
CA ILE A 99 -3.79 8.28 18.71
C ILE A 99 -3.53 8.86 20.10
N ALA A 100 -2.35 8.58 20.66
CA ALA A 100 -1.94 9.06 21.98
C ALA A 100 -1.50 10.54 22.01
N GLY A 101 -1.29 11.16 20.84
CA GLY A 101 -0.72 12.52 20.78
C GLY A 101 0.71 12.58 21.33
N ARG A 102 1.54 11.54 21.01
CA ARG A 102 2.92 11.45 21.54
C ARG A 102 3.74 12.67 21.15
N CYS A 103 4.57 13.13 22.07
CA CYS A 103 5.61 14.13 21.86
C CYS A 103 6.98 13.49 22.10
N TYR A 104 7.86 13.58 21.11
CA TYR A 104 9.23 13.07 21.14
C TYR A 104 10.15 14.06 21.84
N ASN A 105 11.15 13.55 22.57
CA ASN A 105 12.19 14.31 23.26
C ASN A 105 13.58 13.76 22.91
N GLU A 106 14.63 14.34 23.48
CA GLU A 106 16.02 13.98 23.18
C GLU A 106 16.35 12.50 23.44
N ASN A 107 15.66 11.82 24.37
CA ASN A 107 15.86 10.41 24.66
C ASN A 107 15.26 9.48 23.57
N ASP A 108 14.40 10.02 22.70
CA ASP A 108 13.75 9.26 21.61
C ASP A 108 14.53 9.32 20.30
N ILE A 109 15.62 10.09 20.24
CA ILE A 109 16.49 10.26 19.08
C ILE A 109 17.93 9.88 19.41
N PHE A 110 18.72 9.60 18.39
CA PHE A 110 20.13 9.20 18.55
C PHE A 110 20.98 9.81 17.44
N LEU A 111 22.25 10.11 17.77
CA LEU A 111 23.21 10.60 16.78
C LEU A 111 23.90 9.43 16.10
N PHE A 112 23.91 9.42 14.76
CA PHE A 112 24.64 8.45 13.96
C PHE A 112 25.04 9.07 12.60
N HIS A 113 26.30 8.91 12.20
CA HIS A 113 26.84 9.55 10.98
C HIS A 113 26.48 11.05 10.88
N GLU A 114 26.78 11.79 11.95
CA GLU A 114 26.60 13.25 12.03
C GLU A 114 25.13 13.75 11.92
N LEU A 115 24.16 12.84 11.90
CA LEU A 115 22.73 13.17 11.85
C LEU A 115 22.02 12.61 13.06
N TRP A 116 21.05 13.38 13.55
CA TRP A 116 20.10 12.92 14.55
C TRP A 116 18.98 12.14 13.88
N HIS A 117 18.65 10.99 14.42
CA HIS A 117 17.68 10.05 13.89
C HIS A 117 16.67 9.60 14.94
N SER A 118 15.48 9.23 14.48
CA SER A 118 14.52 8.47 15.27
C SER A 118 14.36 7.06 14.67
N ALA A 119 14.37 6.04 15.50
CA ALA A 119 14.20 4.65 15.08
C ALA A 119 12.82 4.38 14.44
N MET A 120 11.84 5.25 14.65
CA MET A 120 10.47 5.13 14.13
C MET A 120 10.22 5.94 12.86
N HIS A 121 11.10 6.88 12.49
CA HIS A 121 10.87 7.80 11.38
C HIS A 121 11.77 7.51 10.18
N HIS A 122 11.28 7.86 9.00
CA HIS A 122 12.08 7.81 7.78
C HIS A 122 13.24 8.81 7.86
N GLY A 123 14.33 8.52 7.13
CA GLY A 123 15.54 9.38 7.10
C GLY A 123 15.32 10.82 6.65
N SER A 124 14.18 11.13 6.02
CA SER A 124 13.80 12.52 5.69
C SER A 124 13.54 13.42 6.90
N PHE A 125 13.36 12.83 8.09
CA PHE A 125 13.25 13.57 9.35
C PHE A 125 14.58 13.81 10.03
N SER A 126 15.66 13.22 9.52
CA SER A 126 16.99 13.35 10.13
C SER A 126 17.63 14.68 9.78
N SER A 127 18.24 15.34 10.76
CA SER A 127 18.96 16.59 10.62
C SER A 127 20.29 16.57 11.41
N VAL A 128 21.17 17.51 11.13
CA VAL A 128 22.38 17.77 11.92
C VAL A 128 22.05 18.35 13.30
N SER A 129 20.87 18.93 13.50
CA SER A 129 20.37 19.47 14.75
C SER A 129 19.33 18.54 15.39
N ALA A 130 19.48 18.26 16.68
CA ALA A 130 18.50 17.52 17.47
C ALA A 130 17.17 18.29 17.53
N GLU A 131 17.23 19.62 17.70
CA GLU A 131 16.06 20.47 17.79
C GLU A 131 15.26 20.45 16.48
N GLU A 132 15.93 20.55 15.32
CA GLU A 132 15.27 20.47 14.01
C GLU A 132 14.61 19.10 13.78
N THR A 133 15.31 18.02 14.15
CA THR A 133 14.78 16.65 14.08
C THR A 133 13.52 16.53 14.93
N LEU A 134 13.56 16.97 16.18
CA LEU A 134 12.41 16.92 17.10
C LEU A 134 11.28 17.83 16.65
N ALA A 135 11.59 19.04 16.18
CA ALA A 135 10.58 19.98 15.68
C ALA A 135 9.84 19.41 14.46
N GLY A 136 10.57 18.82 13.52
CA GLY A 136 10.00 18.14 12.34
C GLY A 136 9.09 16.98 12.71
N ILE A 137 9.56 16.09 13.59
CA ILE A 137 8.81 14.93 14.09
C ILE A 137 7.54 15.40 14.81
N ASN A 138 7.70 16.24 15.86
CA ASN A 138 6.60 16.66 16.71
C ASN A 138 5.57 17.50 15.95
N GLY A 139 6.00 18.38 15.05
CA GLY A 139 5.11 19.15 14.19
C GLY A 139 4.23 18.25 13.32
N ARG A 140 4.83 17.22 12.76
CA ARG A 140 4.12 16.24 11.92
C ARG A 140 3.13 15.37 12.71
N LEU A 141 3.54 14.88 13.88
CA LEU A 141 2.69 14.09 14.77
C LEU A 141 1.51 14.91 15.28
N LYS A 142 1.75 16.13 15.74
CA LYS A 142 0.72 17.06 16.19
C LYS A 142 -0.34 17.27 15.12
N SER A 143 0.08 17.57 13.89
CA SER A 143 -0.83 17.76 12.76
C SER A 143 -1.67 16.51 12.46
N ALA A 144 -1.08 15.31 12.52
CA ALA A 144 -1.80 14.06 12.31
C ALA A 144 -2.79 13.77 13.45
N HIS A 145 -2.38 14.00 14.70
CA HIS A 145 -3.24 13.84 15.88
C HIS A 145 -4.46 14.75 15.84
N GLU A 146 -4.29 16.03 15.52
CA GLU A 146 -5.37 17.03 15.46
C GLU A 146 -6.43 16.72 14.39
N ARG A 147 -6.07 15.94 13.37
CA ARG A 147 -6.97 15.51 12.28
C ARG A 147 -7.67 14.18 12.55
N LEU A 148 -7.21 13.43 13.55
CA LEU A 148 -7.63 12.04 13.77
C LEU A 148 -9.14 11.89 13.94
N ASP A 149 -9.79 12.72 14.74
CA ASP A 149 -11.22 12.61 15.04
C ASP A 149 -12.13 12.97 13.85
N ARG A 150 -11.54 13.61 12.82
CA ARG A 150 -12.23 13.95 11.57
C ARG A 150 -11.97 12.94 10.46
N LEU A 151 -11.21 11.89 10.75
CA LEU A 151 -10.85 10.90 9.75
C LEU A 151 -12.08 10.11 9.26
N ASP A 152 -12.21 9.98 7.95
CA ASP A 152 -13.26 9.22 7.29
C ASP A 152 -12.71 7.91 6.73
N CYS A 153 -11.47 7.91 6.20
CA CYS A 153 -10.85 6.70 5.70
C CYS A 153 -9.34 6.65 6.03
N LEU A 154 -8.92 5.48 6.50
CA LEU A 154 -7.53 5.12 6.77
C LEU A 154 -7.06 4.12 5.71
N LEU A 155 -6.08 4.50 4.87
CA LEU A 155 -5.51 3.65 3.84
C LEU A 155 -4.15 3.12 4.31
N LEU A 156 -4.03 1.80 4.45
CA LEU A 156 -2.83 1.15 4.97
C LEU A 156 -2.20 0.26 3.91
N THR A 157 -0.95 0.58 3.53
CA THR A 157 -0.20 -0.20 2.54
C THR A 157 0.90 -1.01 3.21
N PHE A 158 0.68 -2.30 3.35
CA PHE A 158 1.69 -3.22 3.87
C PHE A 158 2.73 -3.57 2.80
N GLY A 159 4.00 -3.33 3.09
CA GLY A 159 5.12 -3.64 2.19
C GLY A 159 5.68 -5.05 2.40
N SER A 160 6.02 -5.36 3.65
CA SER A 160 6.72 -6.58 4.03
C SER A 160 6.31 -7.03 5.43
N ALA A 161 6.27 -8.35 5.66
CA ALA A 161 6.09 -8.93 6.99
C ALA A 161 7.42 -9.00 7.80
N TRP A 162 8.55 -8.62 7.20
CA TRP A 162 9.83 -8.60 7.88
C TRP A 162 9.97 -7.39 8.78
N VAL A 163 10.43 -7.63 10.04
CA VAL A 163 10.73 -6.60 11.04
C VAL A 163 12.17 -6.69 11.49
N TYR A 164 12.69 -5.56 11.96
CA TYR A 164 13.95 -5.44 12.65
C TYR A 164 13.69 -5.10 14.11
N GLU A 165 14.21 -5.90 15.02
CA GLU A 165 14.14 -5.67 16.47
C GLU A 165 15.51 -5.22 16.97
N ASN A 166 15.57 -4.09 17.65
CA ASN A 166 16.79 -3.62 18.27
C ASN A 166 17.16 -4.56 19.44
N LYS A 167 18.33 -5.18 19.41
CA LYS A 167 18.77 -6.15 20.41
C LYS A 167 18.91 -5.59 21.81
N LYS A 168 19.13 -4.28 21.95
CA LYS A 168 19.30 -3.62 23.26
C LYS A 168 17.94 -3.34 23.92
N THR A 169 16.95 -2.93 23.13
CA THR A 169 15.64 -2.52 23.64
C THR A 169 14.56 -3.59 23.47
N GLY A 170 14.77 -4.58 22.63
CA GLY A 170 13.77 -5.59 22.26
C GLY A 170 12.60 -5.03 21.44
N THR A 171 12.68 -3.78 20.98
CA THR A 171 11.60 -3.11 20.25
C THR A 171 11.79 -3.20 18.74
N VAL A 172 10.67 -3.30 18.02
CA VAL A 172 10.68 -3.19 16.55
C VAL A 172 11.02 -1.75 16.17
N VAL A 173 11.95 -1.61 15.22
CA VAL A 173 12.31 -0.32 14.63
C VAL A 173 11.75 -0.22 13.20
N ALA A 174 11.31 0.97 12.84
CA ALA A 174 10.83 1.24 11.49
C ALA A 174 11.98 1.51 10.51
N ASN A 175 13.07 2.08 11.01
CA ASN A 175 14.25 2.40 10.22
C ASN A 175 15.54 2.13 11.02
N CYS A 176 16.44 1.35 10.43
CA CYS A 176 17.76 1.06 11.02
C CYS A 176 18.79 2.18 10.79
N HIS A 177 18.51 3.18 9.94
CA HIS A 177 19.41 4.29 9.59
C HIS A 177 20.84 3.85 9.24
N LYS A 178 20.96 2.72 8.51
CA LYS A 178 22.24 2.11 8.11
C LYS A 178 23.15 1.72 9.29
N GLN A 179 22.62 1.62 10.50
CA GLN A 179 23.37 1.04 11.61
C GLN A 179 23.77 -0.41 11.30
N PRO A 180 24.86 -0.92 11.91
CA PRO A 180 25.32 -2.29 11.68
C PRO A 180 24.23 -3.34 11.92
N GLU A 181 24.12 -4.33 11.05
CA GLU A 181 23.13 -5.41 11.19
C GLU A 181 23.25 -6.16 12.52
N SER A 182 24.45 -6.19 13.11
CA SER A 182 24.70 -6.79 14.43
C SER A 182 23.85 -6.16 15.56
N CYS A 183 23.36 -4.93 15.38
CA CYS A 183 22.51 -4.24 16.35
C CYS A 183 21.07 -4.77 16.37
N PHE A 184 20.68 -5.52 15.36
CA PHE A 184 19.30 -5.93 15.15
C PHE A 184 19.15 -7.45 15.06
N THR A 185 17.98 -7.94 15.48
CA THR A 185 17.47 -9.25 15.09
C THR A 185 16.43 -9.04 13.99
N ARG A 186 16.49 -9.85 12.95
CA ARG A 186 15.55 -9.78 11.86
C ARG A 186 14.67 -11.03 11.84
N ARG A 187 13.36 -10.85 11.82
CA ARG A 187 12.38 -11.95 11.75
C ARG A 187 11.18 -11.58 10.90
N MET A 188 10.46 -12.58 10.49
CA MET A 188 9.17 -12.40 9.81
C MET A 188 8.05 -12.51 10.84
N LEU A 189 7.08 -11.58 10.78
CA LEU A 189 5.86 -11.62 11.56
C LEU A 189 5.00 -12.80 11.11
N SER A 190 4.32 -13.42 12.04
CA SER A 190 3.27 -14.39 11.74
C SER A 190 1.94 -13.69 11.47
N VAL A 191 1.01 -14.41 10.82
CA VAL A 191 -0.37 -13.94 10.60
C VAL A 191 -1.04 -13.64 11.95
N CYS A 192 -0.88 -14.52 12.95
CA CYS A 192 -1.48 -14.34 14.28
C CYS A 192 -1.00 -13.06 14.98
N GLU A 193 0.29 -12.74 14.91
CA GLU A 193 0.83 -11.50 15.49
C GLU A 193 0.20 -10.27 14.86
N ILE A 194 0.14 -10.22 13.52
CA ILE A 194 -0.44 -9.09 12.79
C ILE A 194 -1.93 -8.95 13.11
N VAL A 195 -2.68 -10.04 13.06
CA VAL A 195 -4.12 -10.03 13.32
C VAL A 195 -4.42 -9.60 14.76
N SER A 196 -3.69 -10.14 15.75
CA SER A 196 -3.87 -9.77 17.17
C SER A 196 -3.60 -8.30 17.41
N ASP A 197 -2.49 -7.76 16.87
CA ASP A 197 -2.10 -6.36 17.03
C ASP A 197 -3.13 -5.41 16.39
N TYR A 198 -3.51 -5.69 15.14
CA TYR A 198 -4.48 -4.86 14.42
C TYR A 198 -5.92 -5.00 14.94
N THR A 199 -6.32 -6.16 15.44
CA THR A 199 -7.63 -6.32 16.09
C THR A 199 -7.72 -5.40 17.31
N SER A 200 -6.69 -5.37 18.16
CA SER A 200 -6.63 -4.46 19.31
C SER A 200 -6.64 -2.98 18.89
N LEU A 201 -5.80 -2.62 17.91
CA LEU A 201 -5.69 -1.25 17.40
C LEU A 201 -7.01 -0.77 16.79
N LEU A 202 -7.59 -1.56 15.89
CA LEU A 202 -8.81 -1.19 15.15
C LEU A 202 -10.03 -1.17 16.08
N SER A 203 -10.14 -2.09 17.05
CA SER A 203 -11.22 -2.04 18.04
C SER A 203 -11.23 -0.72 18.82
N GLY A 204 -10.06 -0.25 19.27
CA GLY A 204 -9.93 1.03 19.96
C GLY A 204 -10.23 2.23 19.05
N LEU A 205 -9.73 2.17 17.81
CA LEU A 205 -9.92 3.26 16.85
C LEU A 205 -11.37 3.37 16.38
N LEU A 206 -12.04 2.25 16.12
CA LEU A 206 -13.46 2.21 15.72
C LEU A 206 -14.40 2.58 16.86
N ALA A 207 -14.04 2.28 18.12
CA ALA A 207 -14.77 2.78 19.29
C ALA A 207 -14.70 4.32 19.38
N ARG A 208 -13.55 4.92 19.02
CA ARG A 208 -13.38 6.38 18.97
C ARG A 208 -14.02 7.03 17.76
N ILE A 209 -13.94 6.39 16.60
CA ILE A 209 -14.40 6.91 15.30
C ILE A 209 -15.29 5.85 14.61
N PRO A 210 -16.56 5.70 15.01
CA PRO A 210 -17.41 4.60 14.53
C PRO A 210 -17.72 4.63 13.02
N ARG A 211 -17.55 5.78 12.35
CA ARG A 211 -17.76 5.90 10.89
C ARG A 211 -16.55 5.49 10.06
N LEU A 212 -15.38 5.33 10.71
CA LEU A 212 -14.11 5.10 10.01
C LEU A 212 -14.17 3.87 9.12
N LYS A 213 -13.70 4.02 7.89
CA LYS A 213 -13.39 2.92 6.98
C LYS A 213 -11.88 2.72 6.91
N VAL A 214 -11.44 1.47 6.87
CA VAL A 214 -10.01 1.11 6.80
C VAL A 214 -9.79 0.31 5.53
N LEU A 215 -9.00 0.85 4.63
CA LEU A 215 -8.68 0.23 3.36
C LEU A 215 -7.24 -0.30 3.39
N PHE A 216 -7.10 -1.60 3.40
CA PHE A 216 -5.79 -2.24 3.27
C PHE A 216 -5.43 -2.49 1.82
N THR A 217 -4.13 -2.44 1.55
CA THR A 217 -3.54 -2.99 0.34
C THR A 217 -2.17 -3.60 0.65
N VAL A 218 -1.77 -4.58 -0.13
CA VAL A 218 -0.40 -5.12 -0.11
C VAL A 218 0.36 -4.48 -1.26
N SER A 219 1.51 -3.88 -0.92
CA SER A 219 2.35 -3.19 -1.90
C SER A 219 2.77 -4.11 -3.04
N PRO A 220 2.61 -3.68 -4.29
CA PRO A 220 3.05 -4.44 -5.46
C PRO A 220 4.58 -4.53 -5.62
N LEU A 221 5.33 -3.74 -4.85
CA LEU A 221 6.79 -3.74 -4.87
C LEU A 221 7.36 -5.08 -4.39
N ARG A 222 8.40 -5.57 -5.06
CA ARG A 222 9.13 -6.78 -4.67
C ARG A 222 10.25 -6.48 -3.67
N HIS A 223 10.33 -7.25 -2.59
CA HIS A 223 11.44 -7.18 -1.64
C HIS A 223 12.45 -8.31 -1.93
N VAL A 224 13.40 -8.02 -2.81
CA VAL A 224 14.35 -9.02 -3.34
C VAL A 224 15.52 -9.36 -2.41
N ARG A 225 15.73 -8.60 -1.34
CA ARG A 225 16.85 -8.78 -0.41
C ARG A 225 16.97 -10.23 0.11
N ASP A 226 15.85 -10.88 0.35
CA ASP A 226 15.77 -12.23 0.94
C ASP A 226 15.51 -13.31 -0.11
N GLY A 227 15.52 -12.91 -1.37
CA GLY A 227 15.15 -13.76 -2.49
C GLY A 227 13.63 -13.77 -2.73
N MET A 228 13.26 -14.22 -3.93
CA MET A 228 11.86 -14.14 -4.40
C MET A 228 10.93 -15.05 -3.61
N HIS A 229 11.42 -16.22 -3.14
CA HIS A 229 10.61 -17.13 -2.32
C HIS A 229 10.23 -16.49 -0.98
N ALA A 230 11.20 -15.91 -0.27
CA ALA A 230 10.94 -15.22 0.99
C ALA A 230 10.05 -13.98 0.81
N ASN A 231 10.17 -13.27 -0.32
CA ASN A 231 9.22 -12.22 -0.68
C ASN A 231 7.79 -12.77 -0.80
N GLN A 232 7.57 -13.90 -1.49
CA GLN A 232 6.24 -14.51 -1.61
C GLN A 232 5.68 -14.95 -0.26
N LEU A 233 6.49 -15.56 0.60
CA LEU A 233 6.06 -15.92 1.96
C LEU A 233 5.65 -14.69 2.77
N SER A 234 6.42 -13.62 2.68
CA SER A 234 6.11 -12.34 3.31
C SER A 234 4.79 -11.77 2.81
N LYS A 235 4.58 -11.73 1.48
CA LYS A 235 3.33 -11.24 0.88
C LYS A 235 2.13 -12.11 1.27
N ALA A 236 2.27 -13.43 1.23
CA ALA A 236 1.24 -14.39 1.65
C ALA A 236 0.81 -14.15 3.11
N THR A 237 1.77 -13.93 4.01
CA THR A 237 1.50 -13.59 5.42
C THR A 237 0.65 -12.31 5.53
N LEU A 238 0.99 -11.27 4.77
CA LEU A 238 0.23 -10.02 4.78
C LEU A 238 -1.19 -10.19 4.23
N LEU A 239 -1.35 -10.92 3.13
CA LEU A 239 -2.64 -11.21 2.50
C LEU A 239 -3.55 -11.99 3.46
N LEU A 240 -3.04 -13.04 4.08
CA LEU A 240 -3.78 -13.85 5.04
C LEU A 240 -4.20 -13.03 6.27
N ALA A 241 -3.32 -12.16 6.77
CA ALA A 241 -3.63 -11.29 7.89
C ALA A 241 -4.75 -10.28 7.53
N VAL A 242 -4.66 -9.63 6.38
CA VAL A 242 -5.70 -8.70 5.92
C VAL A 242 -7.03 -9.40 5.72
N ASN A 243 -7.04 -10.61 5.13
CA ASN A 243 -8.26 -11.39 4.96
C ASN A 243 -8.95 -11.72 6.31
N GLN A 244 -8.18 -12.06 7.35
CA GLN A 244 -8.73 -12.28 8.68
C GLN A 244 -9.26 -11.00 9.32
N LEU A 245 -8.59 -9.85 9.11
CA LEU A 245 -9.07 -8.56 9.60
C LEU A 245 -10.37 -8.13 8.91
N GLN A 246 -10.53 -8.39 7.61
CA GLN A 246 -11.80 -8.17 6.90
C GLN A 246 -12.93 -9.04 7.49
N ALA A 247 -12.65 -10.30 7.79
CA ALA A 247 -13.63 -11.18 8.42
C ALA A 247 -14.00 -10.74 9.85
N THR A 248 -13.06 -10.13 10.58
CA THR A 248 -13.27 -9.62 11.94
C THR A 248 -14.06 -8.30 11.95
N PHE A 249 -13.86 -7.43 10.95
CA PHE A 249 -14.48 -6.12 10.85
C PHE A 249 -15.17 -5.90 9.48
N PRO A 250 -16.17 -6.69 9.09
CA PRO A 250 -16.68 -6.75 7.71
C PRO A 250 -17.27 -5.43 7.20
N GLU A 251 -17.73 -4.57 8.11
CA GLU A 251 -18.32 -3.27 7.75
C GLU A 251 -17.32 -2.10 7.71
N HIS A 252 -16.10 -2.34 8.21
CA HIS A 252 -15.10 -1.30 8.39
C HIS A 252 -13.81 -1.54 7.63
N VAL A 253 -13.45 -2.81 7.40
CA VAL A 253 -12.17 -3.21 6.79
C VAL A 253 -12.39 -3.72 5.38
N PHE A 254 -11.67 -3.12 4.44
CA PHE A 254 -11.71 -3.41 3.01
C PHE A 254 -10.30 -3.72 2.50
N TYR A 255 -10.23 -4.38 1.35
CA TYR A 255 -8.96 -4.70 0.69
C TYR A 255 -8.98 -4.26 -0.77
N PHE A 256 -7.97 -3.48 -1.16
CA PHE A 256 -7.73 -3.13 -2.56
C PHE A 256 -6.56 -3.97 -3.10
N PRO A 257 -6.75 -4.78 -4.16
CA PRO A 257 -5.80 -5.81 -4.60
C PRO A 257 -4.67 -5.25 -5.47
N ALA A 258 -3.91 -4.24 -4.97
CA ALA A 258 -2.82 -3.64 -5.75
C ALA A 258 -1.70 -4.63 -6.07
N TYR A 259 -1.43 -5.60 -5.18
CA TYR A 259 -0.44 -6.64 -5.39
C TYR A 259 -0.83 -7.56 -6.51
N GLU A 260 -2.07 -8.03 -6.51
CA GLU A 260 -2.63 -8.95 -7.52
C GLU A 260 -2.77 -8.25 -8.88
N LEU A 261 -3.14 -6.97 -8.90
CA LEU A 261 -3.21 -6.19 -10.15
C LEU A 261 -1.86 -6.19 -10.89
N LEU A 262 -0.74 -6.02 -10.17
CA LEU A 262 0.58 -6.06 -10.79
C LEU A 262 1.03 -7.49 -11.09
N LEU A 263 0.84 -8.42 -10.15
CA LEU A 263 1.41 -9.77 -10.23
C LEU A 263 0.64 -10.68 -11.17
N ASP A 264 -0.69 -10.60 -11.17
CA ASP A 264 -1.57 -11.50 -11.92
C ASP A 264 -2.16 -10.85 -13.16
N GLU A 265 -2.74 -9.66 -13.07
CA GLU A 265 -3.40 -9.03 -14.21
C GLU A 265 -2.38 -8.44 -15.20
N LEU A 266 -1.40 -7.68 -14.75
CA LEU A 266 -0.35 -7.11 -15.59
C LEU A 266 0.75 -8.12 -15.95
N ARG A 267 1.15 -8.97 -15.06
CA ARG A 267 1.98 -10.18 -15.16
C ARG A 267 3.12 -10.18 -16.19
N ASP A 268 3.74 -9.03 -16.42
CA ASP A 268 4.82 -8.91 -17.41
C ASP A 268 5.90 -7.95 -16.87
N TYR A 269 7.18 -8.23 -17.19
CA TYR A 269 8.30 -7.39 -16.75
C TYR A 269 8.28 -5.97 -17.32
N ARG A 270 7.58 -5.71 -18.42
CA ARG A 270 7.37 -4.34 -18.95
C ARG A 270 6.64 -3.40 -17.98
N PHE A 271 5.97 -3.96 -16.99
CA PHE A 271 5.26 -3.21 -15.94
C PHE A 271 6.10 -2.94 -14.70
N TYR A 272 7.39 -3.32 -14.74
CA TYR A 272 8.37 -2.96 -13.74
C TYR A 272 9.29 -1.85 -14.25
N ALA A 273 9.87 -1.08 -13.33
CA ALA A 273 10.94 -0.12 -13.61
C ALA A 273 12.23 -0.85 -14.00
N GLU A 274 13.29 -0.11 -14.35
CA GLU A 274 14.57 -0.70 -14.78
C GLU A 274 15.20 -1.64 -13.74
N ASP A 275 14.92 -1.44 -12.46
CA ASP A 275 15.40 -2.30 -11.38
C ASP A 275 14.68 -3.64 -11.24
N MET A 276 13.61 -3.86 -12.03
CA MET A 276 12.75 -5.07 -12.02
C MET A 276 12.10 -5.36 -10.65
N VAL A 277 12.04 -4.36 -9.80
CA VAL A 277 11.53 -4.41 -8.41
C VAL A 277 10.35 -3.48 -8.20
N HIS A 278 10.53 -2.21 -8.58
CA HIS A 278 9.48 -1.21 -8.48
C HIS A 278 8.50 -1.31 -9.66
N PRO A 279 7.21 -1.05 -9.45
CA PRO A 279 6.28 -0.88 -10.55
C PRO A 279 6.70 0.28 -11.45
N SER A 280 6.53 0.13 -12.77
CA SER A 280 6.72 1.23 -13.72
C SER A 280 5.63 2.29 -13.56
N GLU A 281 5.86 3.50 -14.07
CA GLU A 281 4.85 4.57 -14.09
C GLU A 281 3.56 4.12 -14.80
N THR A 282 3.68 3.30 -15.86
CA THR A 282 2.52 2.72 -16.55
C THR A 282 1.72 1.80 -15.64
N ALA A 283 2.39 0.97 -14.85
CA ALA A 283 1.72 0.09 -13.88
C ALA A 283 1.05 0.89 -12.76
N ILE A 284 1.74 1.90 -12.21
CA ILE A 284 1.18 2.76 -11.17
C ILE A 284 -0.07 3.48 -11.68
N ARG A 285 -0.02 4.01 -12.91
CA ARG A 285 -1.19 4.65 -13.55
C ARG A 285 -2.33 3.66 -13.74
N TYR A 286 -2.06 2.45 -14.17
CA TYR A 286 -3.08 1.41 -14.31
C TYR A 286 -3.75 1.07 -12.97
N VAL A 287 -2.95 0.85 -11.93
CA VAL A 287 -3.47 0.58 -10.57
C VAL A 287 -4.29 1.77 -10.05
N TRP A 288 -3.85 3.01 -10.34
CA TRP A 288 -4.61 4.22 -10.03
C TRP A 288 -5.97 4.26 -10.73
N GLU A 289 -6.03 3.96 -12.04
CA GLU A 289 -7.29 3.89 -12.78
C GLU A 289 -8.25 2.82 -12.22
N ARG A 290 -7.71 1.67 -11.80
CA ARG A 290 -8.49 0.61 -11.15
C ARG A 290 -9.01 1.07 -9.78
N PHE A 291 -8.17 1.77 -9.02
CA PHE A 291 -8.54 2.34 -7.73
C PHE A 291 -9.68 3.36 -7.86
N THR A 292 -9.55 4.34 -8.74
CA THR A 292 -10.56 5.40 -8.93
C THR A 292 -11.89 4.92 -9.50
N ARG A 293 -11.92 3.75 -10.12
CA ARG A 293 -13.18 3.11 -10.57
C ARG A 293 -13.87 2.31 -9.47
N SER A 294 -13.17 2.02 -8.39
CA SER A 294 -13.64 1.13 -7.32
C SER A 294 -13.92 1.86 -6.01
N CYS A 295 -13.27 2.99 -5.80
CA CYS A 295 -13.39 3.88 -4.64
C CYS A 295 -13.78 5.27 -5.11
#